data_f91bd1b6595cd84b1860a3bde6ebcaf0
#
_entry.id   f91bd1b6595cd84b1860a3bde6ebcaf0
#
_cell.length_a   1.000
_cell.length_b   1.000
_cell.length_c   1.000
_cell.angle_alpha   90.00
_cell.angle_beta   90.00
_cell.angle_gamma   90.00
#
_symmetry.space_group_name_H-M   'P 1'
#
loop_
_entity.id
_entity.type
_entity.pdbx_description
1 polymer ?
#
loop_
_entity_poly.entity_id
_entity_poly.type
_entity_poly.pdbx_seq_one_letter_code
_entity_poly.pdbx_strand_id
1 'polypeptide(L)'
;GPEARPAWGDYAQDSIRVFDQPAIVGHAVRATLLATGIAAAAYENGNADYIATAKRWWDDMAGKKLFVTGGVGAVHFDEKFGHDYYLPTDAYLETCAAVGVGFFSQAMNQLTGDAKYMDEFERALYNNVLAGVAASGRQYTYQNPLNTDRSERWEWHPCPCCPPMFLKIVSA
;
A
#
# COMPACT_ATOMS: atom_id res chain seq x y z
N GLY A 1 -15.48 -6.36 31.19
CA GLY A 1 -14.88 -6.61 29.88
C GLY A 1 -13.71 -5.67 29.67
N PRO A 2 -12.75 -5.95 28.79
CA PRO A 2 -11.69 -4.99 28.51
C PRO A 2 -12.32 -3.70 28.01
N GLU A 3 -11.91 -2.56 28.56
CA GLU A 3 -12.34 -1.25 28.06
C GLU A 3 -12.07 -1.21 26.57
N ALA A 4 -13.09 -0.88 25.78
CA ALA A 4 -12.94 -0.79 24.35
C ALA A 4 -11.88 0.27 24.03
N ARG A 5 -10.84 -0.11 23.30
CA ARG A 5 -9.82 0.82 22.84
C ARG A 5 -10.50 1.93 22.03
N PRO A 6 -10.20 3.21 22.28
CA PRO A 6 -10.75 4.27 21.46
C PRO A 6 -10.38 4.05 19.99
N ALA A 7 -11.31 4.25 19.07
CA ALA A 7 -11.07 4.20 17.65
C ALA A 7 -10.02 5.26 17.26
N TRP A 8 -9.08 4.89 16.39
CA TRP A 8 -8.09 5.80 15.83
C TRP A 8 -8.56 6.42 14.51
N GLY A 9 -9.80 6.11 14.14
CA GLY A 9 -10.45 6.65 12.96
C GLY A 9 -9.86 6.10 11.66
N ASP A 10 -9.97 6.90 10.61
CA ASP A 10 -9.52 6.51 9.27
C ASP A 10 -8.04 6.17 9.23
N TYR A 11 -7.21 6.79 10.07
CA TYR A 11 -5.78 6.50 10.15
C TYR A 11 -5.48 5.00 10.32
N ALA A 12 -6.25 4.32 11.17
CA ALA A 12 -6.08 2.90 11.48
C ALA A 12 -7.18 2.02 10.85
N GLN A 13 -7.97 2.54 9.93
CA GLN A 13 -9.09 1.86 9.26
C GLN A 13 -10.15 1.33 10.23
N ASP A 14 -10.33 1.99 11.38
CA ASP A 14 -11.25 1.54 12.45
C ASP A 14 -12.39 2.52 12.77
N SER A 15 -12.63 3.52 11.90
CA SER A 15 -13.76 4.45 12.03
C SER A 15 -15.12 3.77 11.86
N ILE A 16 -15.21 2.79 10.98
CA ILE A 16 -16.39 1.94 10.74
C ILE A 16 -15.94 0.50 10.48
N ARG A 17 -16.89 -0.44 10.49
CA ARG A 17 -16.56 -1.84 10.18
C ARG A 17 -15.94 -1.95 8.79
N VAL A 18 -14.92 -2.76 8.64
CA VAL A 18 -14.17 -2.92 7.39
C VAL A 18 -15.06 -3.28 6.20
N PHE A 19 -16.10 -4.09 6.42
CA PHE A 19 -17.05 -4.48 5.37
C PHE A 19 -17.97 -3.33 4.92
N ASP A 20 -18.14 -2.32 5.75
CA ASP A 20 -18.98 -1.17 5.48
C ASP A 20 -18.16 0.02 4.92
N GLN A 21 -16.83 -0.06 4.92
CA GLN A 21 -15.96 1.00 4.39
C GLN A 21 -16.06 1.06 2.86
N PRO A 22 -16.49 2.20 2.28
CA PRO A 22 -16.69 2.32 0.83
C PRO A 22 -15.38 2.42 0.03
N ALA A 23 -14.29 2.84 0.68
CA ALA A 23 -13.02 3.17 0.05
C ALA A 23 -11.85 2.74 0.91
N ILE A 24 -10.67 2.58 0.31
CA ILE A 24 -9.42 2.42 1.04
C ILE A 24 -8.94 3.80 1.53
N VAL A 25 -8.73 3.95 2.84
CA VAL A 25 -8.41 5.23 3.48
C VAL A 25 -7.35 5.08 4.57
N GLY A 26 -6.88 6.20 5.09
CA GLY A 26 -5.97 6.27 6.22
C GLY A 26 -4.52 6.01 5.83
N HIS A 27 -3.71 5.60 6.78
CA HIS A 27 -2.27 5.35 6.58
C HIS A 27 -2.06 4.28 5.51
N ALA A 28 -1.35 4.63 4.44
CA ALA A 28 -1.31 3.83 3.21
C ALA A 28 -0.73 2.43 3.42
N VAL A 29 0.34 2.28 4.19
CA VAL A 29 0.95 0.97 4.49
C VAL A 29 -0.01 0.09 5.29
N ARG A 30 -0.64 0.65 6.33
CA ARG A 30 -1.62 -0.11 7.16
C ARG A 30 -2.81 -0.58 6.34
N ALA A 31 -3.35 0.31 5.50
CA ALA A 31 -4.51 0.02 4.67
C ALA A 31 -4.21 -1.05 3.62
N THR A 32 -3.08 -0.96 2.92
CA THR A 32 -2.69 -1.97 1.92
C THR A 32 -2.39 -3.33 2.54
N LEU A 33 -1.75 -3.38 3.71
CA LEU A 33 -1.52 -4.63 4.43
C LEU A 33 -2.81 -5.23 5.00
N LEU A 34 -3.74 -4.40 5.49
CA LEU A 34 -5.07 -4.87 5.89
C LEU A 34 -5.83 -5.42 4.67
N ALA A 35 -5.80 -4.73 3.53
CA ALA A 35 -6.40 -5.19 2.28
C ALA A 35 -5.82 -6.53 1.82
N THR A 36 -4.49 -6.71 1.95
CA THR A 36 -3.82 -8.00 1.71
C THR A 36 -4.41 -9.10 2.60
N GLY A 37 -4.54 -8.83 3.90
CA GLY A 37 -5.13 -9.78 4.85
C GLY A 37 -6.59 -10.11 4.53
N ILE A 38 -7.39 -9.13 4.10
CA ILE A 38 -8.78 -9.33 3.66
C ILE A 38 -8.84 -10.24 2.44
N ALA A 39 -8.00 -9.98 1.41
CA ALA A 39 -7.95 -10.80 0.20
C ALA A 39 -7.47 -12.24 0.49
N ALA A 40 -6.46 -12.39 1.34
CA ALA A 40 -5.98 -13.70 1.77
C ALA A 40 -7.05 -14.49 2.56
N ALA A 41 -7.74 -13.83 3.49
CA ALA A 41 -8.86 -14.45 4.21
C ALA A 41 -10.01 -14.83 3.26
N ALA A 42 -10.30 -13.99 2.26
CA ALA A 42 -11.28 -14.30 1.22
C ALA A 42 -10.92 -15.57 0.43
N TYR A 43 -9.65 -15.69 0.07
CA TYR A 43 -9.13 -16.87 -0.63
C TYR A 43 -9.30 -18.16 0.19
N GLU A 44 -8.95 -18.10 1.48
CA GLU A 44 -8.98 -19.27 2.36
C GLU A 44 -10.41 -19.72 2.72
N ASN A 45 -11.35 -18.79 2.92
CA ASN A 45 -12.67 -19.12 3.45
C ASN A 45 -13.83 -18.95 2.47
N GLY A 46 -13.61 -18.34 1.31
CA GLY A 46 -14.64 -18.10 0.29
C GLY A 46 -15.76 -17.14 0.73
N ASN A 47 -15.57 -16.38 1.82
CA ASN A 47 -16.60 -15.52 2.36
C ASN A 47 -16.88 -14.31 1.45
N ALA A 48 -18.16 -14.12 1.10
CA ALA A 48 -18.60 -13.12 0.14
C ALA A 48 -18.31 -11.67 0.59
N ASP A 49 -18.38 -11.38 1.90
CA ASP A 49 -18.11 -10.03 2.41
C ASP A 49 -16.64 -9.66 2.29
N TYR A 50 -15.73 -10.61 2.55
CA TYR A 50 -14.29 -10.41 2.32
C TYR A 50 -13.98 -10.22 0.84
N ILE A 51 -14.55 -11.05 -0.03
CA ILE A 51 -14.37 -10.94 -1.49
C ILE A 51 -14.85 -9.58 -1.99
N ALA A 52 -16.05 -9.17 -1.60
CA ALA A 52 -16.63 -7.88 -2.00
C ALA A 52 -15.79 -6.70 -1.50
N THR A 53 -15.30 -6.77 -0.27
CA THR A 53 -14.47 -5.71 0.31
C THR A 53 -13.12 -5.62 -0.37
N ALA A 54 -12.43 -6.74 -0.60
CA ALA A 54 -11.16 -6.76 -1.31
C ALA A 54 -11.27 -6.17 -2.72
N LYS A 55 -12.29 -6.56 -3.48
CA LYS A 55 -12.55 -6.02 -4.82
C LYS A 55 -12.85 -4.52 -4.78
N ARG A 56 -13.73 -4.08 -3.90
CA ARG A 56 -14.10 -2.67 -3.75
C ARG A 56 -12.90 -1.79 -3.40
N TRP A 57 -12.06 -2.22 -2.45
CA TRP A 57 -10.87 -1.48 -2.07
C TRP A 57 -9.81 -1.48 -3.17
N TRP A 58 -9.68 -2.60 -3.90
CA TRP A 58 -8.83 -2.64 -5.08
C TRP A 58 -9.27 -1.63 -6.14
N ASP A 59 -10.54 -1.65 -6.51
CA ASP A 59 -11.08 -0.77 -7.54
C ASP A 59 -10.95 0.72 -7.15
N ASP A 60 -11.15 1.04 -5.88
CA ASP A 60 -10.95 2.40 -5.36
C ASP A 60 -9.47 2.81 -5.39
N MET A 61 -8.57 1.93 -4.95
CA MET A 61 -7.13 2.18 -4.98
C MET A 61 -6.60 2.33 -6.40
N ALA A 62 -6.80 1.32 -7.22
CA ALA A 62 -6.24 1.25 -8.56
C ALA A 62 -6.86 2.27 -9.51
N GLY A 63 -8.16 2.53 -9.37
CA GLY A 63 -8.88 3.47 -10.24
C GLY A 63 -8.72 4.93 -9.90
N LYS A 64 -8.30 5.29 -8.67
CA LYS A 64 -8.37 6.67 -8.20
C LYS A 64 -7.15 7.18 -7.43
N LYS A 65 -6.33 6.30 -6.84
CA LYS A 65 -5.32 6.67 -5.84
C LYS A 65 -3.93 6.11 -6.15
N LEU A 66 -3.82 5.31 -7.20
CA LEU A 66 -2.57 4.70 -7.64
C LEU A 66 -1.81 5.65 -8.56
N PHE A 67 -0.55 5.85 -8.27
CA PHE A 67 0.36 6.64 -9.09
C PHE A 67 0.95 5.82 -10.24
N VAL A 68 1.45 6.50 -11.26
CA VAL A 68 2.05 5.87 -12.45
C VAL A 68 3.19 4.91 -12.12
N THR A 69 3.87 5.11 -11.00
CA THR A 69 4.93 4.22 -10.50
C THR A 69 4.42 3.02 -9.71
N GLY A 70 3.11 2.85 -9.54
CA GLY A 70 2.55 1.83 -8.65
C GLY A 70 2.61 2.20 -7.17
N GLY A 71 2.99 3.43 -6.84
CA GLY A 71 2.97 3.96 -5.47
C GLY A 71 1.58 4.45 -5.07
N VAL A 72 1.34 4.50 -3.77
CA VAL A 72 0.14 5.06 -3.13
C VAL A 72 0.51 5.86 -1.90
N GLY A 73 -0.46 6.62 -1.34
CA GLY A 73 -0.21 7.45 -0.15
C GLY A 73 0.33 8.82 -0.51
N ALA A 74 -0.57 9.69 -1.00
CA ALA A 74 -0.20 11.02 -1.50
C ALA A 74 0.14 12.03 -0.41
N VAL A 75 -0.43 11.87 0.80
CA VAL A 75 -0.41 12.90 1.85
C VAL A 75 0.70 12.65 2.85
N HIS A 76 1.56 13.66 3.07
CA HIS A 76 2.66 13.58 4.03
C HIS A 76 2.18 13.41 5.48
N PHE A 77 1.17 14.20 5.87
CA PHE A 77 0.61 14.10 7.22
C PHE A 77 -0.11 12.75 7.39
N ASP A 78 0.26 12.01 8.43
CA ASP A 78 -0.22 10.64 8.69
C ASP A 78 0.10 9.62 7.58
N GLU A 79 0.97 9.93 6.62
CA GLU A 79 1.43 9.02 5.56
C GLU A 79 0.25 8.32 4.86
N LYS A 80 -0.81 9.09 4.56
CA LYS A 80 -2.12 8.55 4.22
C LYS A 80 -2.50 8.70 2.76
N PHE A 81 -3.53 7.96 2.36
CA PHE A 81 -4.22 8.18 1.11
C PHE A 81 -4.78 9.60 1.03
N GLY A 82 -4.70 10.22 -0.14
CA GLY A 82 -5.45 11.43 -0.48
C GLY A 82 -6.91 11.13 -0.83
N HIS A 83 -7.68 12.20 -1.09
CA HIS A 83 -9.00 12.06 -1.71
C HIS A 83 -8.88 11.51 -3.14
N ASP A 84 -10.01 11.12 -3.72
CA ASP A 84 -10.06 10.58 -5.08
C ASP A 84 -9.36 11.52 -6.08
N TYR A 85 -8.50 10.96 -6.92
CA TYR A 85 -7.72 11.65 -7.96
C TYR A 85 -6.74 12.73 -7.46
N TYR A 86 -6.42 12.75 -6.16
CA TYR A 86 -5.36 13.60 -5.64
C TYR A 86 -4.01 12.91 -5.86
N LEU A 87 -3.37 13.24 -6.97
CA LEU A 87 -2.12 12.62 -7.45
C LEU A 87 -1.04 13.69 -7.73
N PRO A 88 -0.65 14.51 -6.74
CA PRO A 88 0.36 15.54 -6.93
C PRO A 88 1.74 14.92 -7.23
N THR A 89 2.58 15.66 -7.98
CA THR A 89 3.91 15.15 -8.38
C THR A 89 4.91 15.12 -7.22
N ASP A 90 4.67 15.87 -6.16
CA ASP A 90 5.45 15.91 -4.92
C ASP A 90 4.87 15.02 -3.80
N ALA A 91 4.00 14.08 -4.16
CA ALA A 91 3.35 13.16 -3.24
C ALA A 91 4.35 12.37 -2.38
N TYR A 92 3.90 11.95 -1.18
CA TYR A 92 4.72 11.24 -0.21
C TYR A 92 5.27 9.90 -0.73
N LEU A 93 4.41 9.02 -1.21
CA LEU A 93 4.73 7.74 -1.86
C LEU A 93 5.79 6.91 -1.11
N GLU A 94 5.45 6.50 0.09
CA GLU A 94 6.35 5.67 0.90
C GLU A 94 6.68 4.33 0.22
N THR A 95 7.94 3.91 0.26
CA THR A 95 8.39 2.61 -0.28
C THR A 95 7.60 1.45 0.31
N CYS A 96 7.30 1.45 1.63
CA CYS A 96 6.49 0.40 2.25
C CYS A 96 5.06 0.35 1.70
N ALA A 97 4.48 1.49 1.32
CA ALA A 97 3.15 1.53 0.73
C ALA A 97 3.12 0.86 -0.65
N ALA A 98 4.16 1.07 -1.47
CA ALA A 98 4.31 0.36 -2.74
C ALA A 98 4.52 -1.15 -2.55
N VAL A 99 5.27 -1.57 -1.53
CA VAL A 99 5.35 -2.98 -1.14
C VAL A 99 3.98 -3.52 -0.75
N GLY A 100 3.20 -2.74 0.00
CA GLY A 100 1.82 -3.09 0.35
C GLY A 100 0.91 -3.25 -0.88
N VAL A 101 1.05 -2.39 -1.89
CA VAL A 101 0.37 -2.57 -3.20
C VAL A 101 0.76 -3.91 -3.83
N GLY A 102 2.05 -4.25 -3.84
CA GLY A 102 2.52 -5.53 -4.36
C GLY A 102 1.90 -6.72 -3.65
N PHE A 103 1.90 -6.75 -2.32
CA PHE A 103 1.27 -7.85 -1.56
C PHE A 103 -0.23 -7.91 -1.77
N PHE A 104 -0.92 -6.78 -1.83
CA PHE A 104 -2.35 -6.77 -2.13
C PHE A 104 -2.63 -7.28 -3.54
N SER A 105 -1.81 -6.89 -4.53
CA SER A 105 -1.87 -7.40 -5.90
C SER A 105 -1.73 -8.92 -5.95
N GLN A 106 -0.71 -9.45 -5.29
CA GLN A 106 -0.47 -10.90 -5.22
C GLN A 106 -1.67 -11.64 -4.60
N ALA A 107 -2.19 -11.15 -3.47
CA ALA A 107 -3.33 -11.76 -2.80
C ALA A 107 -4.61 -11.70 -3.68
N MET A 108 -4.82 -10.61 -4.40
CA MET A 108 -5.93 -10.48 -5.35
C MET A 108 -5.79 -11.41 -6.55
N ASN A 109 -4.57 -11.60 -7.06
CA ASN A 109 -4.31 -12.59 -8.11
C ASN A 109 -4.60 -14.01 -7.61
N GLN A 110 -4.15 -14.37 -6.41
CA GLN A 110 -4.47 -15.67 -5.80
C GLN A 110 -5.98 -15.88 -5.64
N LEU A 111 -6.69 -14.84 -5.23
CA LEU A 111 -8.14 -14.87 -5.03
C LEU A 111 -8.93 -15.04 -6.34
N THR A 112 -8.45 -14.45 -7.44
CA THR A 112 -9.26 -14.29 -8.66
C THR A 112 -8.70 -14.99 -9.90
N GLY A 113 -7.40 -15.23 -9.95
CA GLY A 113 -6.68 -15.72 -11.14
C GLY A 113 -6.49 -14.67 -12.24
N ASP A 114 -6.83 -13.39 -12.00
CA ASP A 114 -6.77 -12.33 -13.03
C ASP A 114 -5.38 -11.69 -13.08
N ALA A 115 -4.75 -11.73 -14.25
CA ALA A 115 -3.38 -11.25 -14.48
C ALA A 115 -3.22 -9.73 -14.26
N LYS A 116 -4.29 -8.94 -14.37
CA LYS A 116 -4.22 -7.48 -14.14
C LYS A 116 -3.62 -7.09 -12.79
N TYR A 117 -3.80 -7.95 -11.78
CA TYR A 117 -3.21 -7.72 -10.47
C TYR A 117 -1.69 -7.90 -10.49
N MET A 118 -1.19 -8.84 -11.28
CA MET A 118 0.27 -9.04 -11.42
C MET A 118 0.91 -7.94 -12.25
N ASP A 119 0.18 -7.32 -13.19
CA ASP A 119 0.66 -6.13 -13.89
C ASP A 119 0.94 -4.97 -12.91
N GLU A 120 0.07 -4.78 -11.93
CA GLU A 120 0.28 -3.76 -10.88
C GLU A 120 1.35 -4.16 -9.87
N PHE A 121 1.48 -5.45 -9.55
CA PHE A 121 2.61 -5.96 -8.75
C PHE A 121 3.93 -5.60 -9.42
N GLU A 122 4.07 -5.92 -10.70
CA GLU A 122 5.28 -5.66 -11.49
C GLU A 122 5.56 -4.16 -11.56
N ARG A 123 4.54 -3.34 -11.80
CA ARG A 123 4.66 -1.88 -11.83
C ARG A 123 5.18 -1.33 -10.51
N ALA A 124 4.56 -1.70 -9.40
CA ALA A 124 4.97 -1.26 -8.06
C ALA A 124 6.40 -1.73 -7.74
N LEU A 125 6.72 -2.98 -8.05
CA LEU A 125 8.04 -3.55 -7.80
C LEU A 125 9.13 -2.79 -8.55
N TYR A 126 9.01 -2.66 -9.86
CA TYR A 126 10.09 -2.07 -10.68
C TYR A 126 10.18 -0.55 -10.57
N ASN A 127 9.05 0.15 -10.50
CA ASN A 127 9.06 1.61 -10.64
C ASN A 127 9.01 2.36 -9.30
N ASN A 128 8.76 1.67 -8.18
CA ASN A 128 8.76 2.31 -6.87
C ASN A 128 9.68 1.57 -5.88
N VAL A 129 9.46 0.27 -5.65
CA VAL A 129 10.19 -0.49 -4.64
C VAL A 129 11.67 -0.60 -4.98
N LEU A 130 12.01 -1.10 -6.18
CA LEU A 130 13.40 -1.24 -6.63
C LEU A 130 14.07 0.13 -6.87
N ALA A 131 13.31 1.11 -7.36
CA ALA A 131 13.80 2.49 -7.49
C ALA A 131 14.18 3.09 -6.13
N GLY A 132 13.54 2.66 -5.04
CA GLY A 132 13.85 3.07 -3.68
C GLY A 132 15.18 2.55 -3.14
N VAL A 133 15.84 1.59 -3.80
CA VAL A 133 17.09 0.99 -3.30
C VAL A 133 18.26 1.38 -4.21
N ALA A 134 19.38 1.79 -3.60
CA ALA A 134 20.59 2.09 -4.34
C ALA A 134 21.18 0.82 -4.98
N ALA A 135 21.84 0.95 -6.15
CA ALA A 135 22.50 -0.16 -6.82
C ALA A 135 23.55 -0.86 -5.94
N SER A 136 24.12 -0.15 -4.95
CA SER A 136 25.05 -0.71 -3.96
C SER A 136 24.37 -1.63 -2.94
N GLY A 137 23.03 -1.61 -2.84
CA GLY A 137 22.25 -2.30 -1.82
C GLY A 137 22.41 -1.76 -0.39
N ARG A 138 23.07 -0.61 -0.20
CA ARG A 138 23.41 -0.08 1.13
C ARG A 138 22.60 1.14 1.54
N GLN A 139 21.84 1.72 0.62
CA GLN A 139 21.05 2.92 0.84
C GLN A 139 19.67 2.77 0.23
N TYR A 140 18.69 3.45 0.79
CA TYR A 140 17.30 3.41 0.34
C TYR A 140 16.61 4.77 0.50
N THR A 141 15.50 4.95 -0.21
CA THR A 141 14.58 6.08 -0.01
C THR A 141 13.40 5.62 0.83
N TYR A 142 12.92 6.51 1.68
CA TYR A 142 11.65 6.33 2.39
C TYR A 142 10.49 6.78 1.49
N GLN A 143 10.65 7.95 0.85
CA GLN A 143 9.67 8.61 -0.02
C GLN A 143 10.16 8.59 -1.47
N ASN A 144 9.23 8.43 -2.41
CA ASN A 144 9.52 8.35 -3.84
C ASN A 144 8.62 9.31 -4.65
N PRO A 145 8.67 10.64 -4.44
CA PRO A 145 7.88 11.59 -5.21
C PRO A 145 8.24 11.53 -6.69
N LEU A 146 7.29 11.85 -7.57
CA LEU A 146 7.52 11.86 -9.02
C LEU A 146 8.39 13.04 -9.46
N ASN A 147 8.36 14.13 -8.72
CA ASN A 147 9.14 15.33 -8.98
C ASN A 147 9.80 15.81 -7.70
N THR A 148 11.14 15.76 -7.65
CA THR A 148 11.93 16.27 -6.55
C THR A 148 13.32 16.66 -7.03
N ASP A 149 13.86 17.74 -6.47
CA ASP A 149 15.25 18.17 -6.61
C ASP A 149 16.14 17.62 -5.48
N ARG A 150 15.56 16.92 -4.51
CA ARG A 150 16.20 16.44 -3.29
C ARG A 150 15.86 14.99 -3.03
N SER A 151 16.34 14.09 -3.87
CA SER A 151 16.23 12.66 -3.64
C SER A 151 17.51 12.14 -3.00
N GLU A 152 17.53 12.06 -1.68
CA GLU A 152 18.63 11.43 -0.94
C GLU A 152 18.25 10.01 -0.57
N ARG A 153 19.17 9.07 -0.81
CA ARG A 153 19.12 7.74 -0.24
C ARG A 153 19.92 7.70 1.05
N TRP A 154 19.35 7.07 2.06
CA TRP A 154 19.95 6.98 3.38
C TRP A 154 20.50 5.58 3.65
N GLU A 155 21.60 5.51 4.37
CA GLU A 155 22.07 4.24 4.94
C GLU A 155 21.19 3.80 6.11
N TRP A 156 20.62 4.76 6.83
CA TRP A 156 19.74 4.53 7.96
C TRP A 156 18.69 5.65 8.08
N HIS A 157 17.48 5.26 8.43
CA HIS A 157 16.39 6.18 8.76
C HIS A 157 15.86 5.84 10.17
N PRO A 158 15.42 6.83 10.99
CA PRO A 158 14.87 6.57 12.33
C PRO A 158 13.71 5.57 12.36
N CYS A 159 12.93 5.49 11.28
CA CYS A 159 11.93 4.44 11.04
C CYS A 159 12.44 3.49 9.95
N PRO A 160 13.10 2.37 10.28
CA PRO A 160 13.72 1.48 9.29
C PRO A 160 12.73 0.42 8.76
N CYS A 161 11.51 0.81 8.43
CA CYS A 161 10.47 -0.11 7.94
C CYS A 161 10.72 -0.58 6.51
N CYS A 162 11.29 0.28 5.65
CA CYS A 162 11.43 -0.01 4.22
C CYS A 162 12.38 -1.18 3.91
N PRO A 163 13.58 -1.32 4.51
CA PRO A 163 14.47 -2.44 4.21
C PRO A 163 13.85 -3.83 4.44
N PRO A 164 13.22 -4.13 5.61
CA PRO A 164 12.59 -5.44 5.80
C PRO A 164 11.38 -5.66 4.88
N MET A 165 10.62 -4.62 4.55
CA MET A 165 9.52 -4.73 3.59
C MET A 165 10.03 -5.03 2.18
N PHE A 166 11.12 -4.38 1.76
CA PHE A 166 11.81 -4.68 0.52
C PHE A 166 12.26 -6.14 0.45
N LEU A 167 12.92 -6.64 1.51
CA LEU A 167 13.36 -8.03 1.55
C LEU A 167 12.20 -9.02 1.45
N LYS A 168 11.06 -8.71 2.05
CA LYS A 168 9.86 -9.55 1.97
C LYS A 168 9.30 -9.64 0.56
N ILE A 169 9.19 -8.52 -0.17
CA ILE A 169 8.58 -8.54 -1.50
C ILE A 169 9.48 -9.18 -2.55
N VAL A 170 10.81 -9.02 -2.45
CA VAL A 170 11.74 -9.64 -3.44
C VAL A 170 11.92 -11.14 -3.21
N SER A 171 11.45 -11.67 -2.09
CA SER A 171 11.46 -13.11 -1.78
C SER A 171 10.09 -13.77 -1.94
N ALA A 172 9.05 -13.01 -2.28
CA ALA A 172 7.69 -13.51 -2.47
C ALA A 172 7.47 -13.94 -3.92
#